data_b8ada1a5947140239233f72c85733aec
#
_entry.id   b8ada1a5947140239233f72c85733aec
#
_cell.length_a   1.000
_cell.length_b   1.000
_cell.length_c   1.000
_cell.angle_alpha   90.00
_cell.angle_beta   90.00
_cell.angle_gamma   90.00
#
_symmetry.space_group_name_H-M   'P 1'
#
loop_
_entity.id
_entity.type
_entity.pdbx_description
1 polymer ?
#
loop_
_entity_poly.entity_id
_entity_poly.type
_entity_poly.pdbx_seq_one_letter_code
_entity_poly.pdbx_strand_id
1 'polypeptide(L)'
;MKYYLGAYYFIKLHKANYGSIKDTRIYTCSTCINDSYFDSWSITWSVVNNSNNVKEAKEEFNLTNLQITDIQSWADQKFEEKKIGWINTFSDYEVLSEYKNKFFNNVQDYLILSINFPETEKNDLLEEFIIKEKGIGAIGLWENLNKHIPEVTDESEVGIGYDLIGVELSGDFHTFHCHDLADELIQKFNIEINQYGLIASEDNWEQMVEYMNFEENGFEPVPWFFVKVKMIDEKKKPLHNKA
;
A
#
# COMPACT_ATOMS: atom_id res chain seq x y z
N MET A 1 -12.40 -10.10 -14.46
CA MET A 1 -12.27 -8.62 -14.36
C MET A 1 -10.89 -8.21 -14.84
N LYS A 2 -10.72 -7.01 -15.42
CA LYS A 2 -9.40 -6.49 -15.84
C LYS A 2 -8.85 -5.60 -14.73
N TYR A 3 -7.59 -5.81 -14.35
CA TYR A 3 -6.94 -5.08 -13.27
C TYR A 3 -5.77 -4.25 -13.77
N TYR A 4 -5.51 -3.16 -13.07
CA TYR A 4 -4.42 -2.23 -13.32
C TYR A 4 -3.57 -2.06 -12.08
N LEU A 5 -2.26 -2.03 -12.25
CA LEU A 5 -1.32 -1.83 -11.17
C LEU A 5 -1.50 -0.43 -10.56
N GLY A 6 -1.77 -0.39 -9.28
CA GLY A 6 -1.72 0.84 -8.49
C GLY A 6 -0.29 1.13 -8.06
N ALA A 7 0.22 0.39 -7.09
CA ALA A 7 1.56 0.59 -6.55
C ALA A 7 2.10 -0.69 -5.91
N TYR A 8 3.41 -0.66 -5.60
CA TYR A 8 4.09 -1.63 -4.77
C TYR A 8 4.37 -1.06 -3.38
N TYR A 9 4.45 -1.94 -2.38
CA TYR A 9 4.65 -1.62 -0.97
C TYR A 9 5.70 -2.54 -0.37
N PHE A 10 6.58 -1.96 0.46
CA PHE A 10 7.61 -2.67 1.20
C PHE A 10 7.28 -2.58 2.69
N ILE A 11 6.71 -3.64 3.25
CA ILE A 11 6.08 -3.63 4.57
C ILE A 11 6.66 -4.66 5.53
N LYS A 12 6.54 -4.37 6.82
CA LYS A 12 6.79 -5.25 7.94
C LYS A 12 5.45 -5.60 8.59
N LEU A 13 5.10 -6.88 8.56
CA LEU A 13 3.84 -7.36 9.10
C LEU A 13 3.83 -7.44 10.62
N HIS A 14 2.77 -6.93 11.20
CA HIS A 14 2.46 -7.13 12.61
C HIS A 14 1.33 -8.13 12.80
N LYS A 15 1.31 -8.76 13.98
CA LYS A 15 0.14 -9.52 14.43
C LYS A 15 -0.92 -8.56 14.94
N ALA A 16 -2.12 -8.75 14.47
CA ALA A 16 -3.26 -7.89 14.76
C ALA A 16 -4.41 -8.68 15.42
N ASN A 17 -5.27 -7.95 16.09
CA ASN A 17 -6.48 -8.46 16.72
C ASN A 17 -7.64 -7.52 16.39
N TYR A 18 -8.42 -7.89 15.38
CA TYR A 18 -9.58 -7.12 14.91
C TYR A 18 -10.81 -8.04 14.90
N GLY A 19 -11.84 -7.69 15.67
CA GLY A 19 -13.07 -8.49 15.75
C GLY A 19 -12.80 -9.96 16.05
N SER A 20 -13.27 -10.85 15.20
CA SER A 20 -13.05 -12.29 15.26
C SER A 20 -11.63 -12.71 14.84
N ILE A 21 -10.88 -11.84 14.16
CA ILE A 21 -9.50 -12.11 13.72
C ILE A 21 -8.56 -11.92 14.92
N LYS A 22 -7.94 -13.00 15.37
CA LYS A 22 -7.07 -12.98 16.56
C LYS A 22 -5.68 -13.51 16.23
N ASP A 23 -4.65 -12.79 16.73
CA ASP A 23 -3.23 -13.15 16.62
C ASP A 23 -2.79 -13.49 15.17
N THR A 24 -3.39 -12.82 14.20
CA THR A 24 -3.22 -13.07 12.77
C THR A 24 -2.47 -11.91 12.12
N ARG A 25 -1.60 -12.20 11.17
CA ARG A 25 -0.97 -11.20 10.31
C ARG A 25 -1.94 -10.84 9.19
N ILE A 26 -2.21 -9.55 9.03
CA ILE A 26 -3.08 -9.03 7.97
C ILE A 26 -2.19 -8.49 6.85
N TYR A 27 -2.34 -9.02 5.65
CA TYR A 27 -1.52 -8.70 4.48
C TYR A 27 -2.07 -7.48 3.73
N THR A 28 -2.23 -6.37 4.45
CA THR A 28 -2.68 -5.09 3.91
C THR A 28 -1.52 -4.10 3.79
N CYS A 29 -1.65 -3.15 2.87
CA CYS A 29 -0.70 -2.07 2.67
C CYS A 29 -0.91 -0.87 3.62
N SER A 30 -1.96 -0.91 4.44
CA SER A 30 -2.29 0.16 5.37
C SER A 30 -1.26 0.27 6.50
N THR A 31 -0.78 1.50 6.72
CA THR A 31 0.12 1.83 7.84
C THR A 31 -0.59 1.89 9.19
N CYS A 32 -1.92 1.87 9.23
CA CYS A 32 -2.67 1.71 10.47
C CYS A 32 -2.44 0.33 11.12
N ILE A 33 -2.00 -0.67 10.34
CA ILE A 33 -1.87 -2.06 10.77
C ILE A 33 -0.43 -2.56 10.70
N ASN A 34 0.30 -2.19 9.65
CA ASN A 34 1.65 -2.66 9.37
C ASN A 34 2.62 -1.49 9.25
N ASP A 35 3.88 -1.70 9.60
CA ASP A 35 4.89 -0.67 9.35
C ASP A 35 5.36 -0.71 7.90
N SER A 36 5.68 0.45 7.37
CA SER A 36 6.33 0.57 6.07
C SER A 36 7.82 0.84 6.23
N TYR A 37 8.64 0.09 5.51
CA TYR A 37 10.07 0.41 5.37
C TYR A 37 10.32 1.66 4.53
N PHE A 38 9.28 2.19 3.92
CA PHE A 38 9.30 3.44 3.18
C PHE A 38 8.26 4.39 3.79
N ASP A 39 8.51 4.83 5.01
CA ASP A 39 7.63 5.76 5.72
C ASP A 39 8.09 7.20 5.48
N SER A 40 7.23 7.95 4.81
CA SER A 40 7.51 9.34 4.47
C SER A 40 7.56 10.27 5.70
N TRP A 41 6.74 10.02 6.69
CA TRP A 41 6.67 10.88 7.88
C TRP A 41 7.87 10.70 8.80
N SER A 42 8.34 9.48 8.92
CA SER A 42 9.38 9.13 9.87
C SER A 42 10.77 9.06 9.26
N ILE A 43 10.86 8.62 8.01
CA ILE A 43 12.14 8.35 7.36
C ILE A 43 12.38 9.28 6.17
N THR A 44 11.41 9.39 5.26
CA THR A 44 11.66 9.91 3.91
C THR A 44 11.72 11.44 3.84
N TRP A 45 10.73 12.13 4.39
CA TRP A 45 10.65 13.61 4.36
C TRP A 45 10.55 14.25 5.72
N SER A 46 11.06 13.62 6.75
CA SER A 46 11.11 14.24 8.06
C SER A 46 11.93 15.53 8.04
N VAL A 47 11.27 16.65 8.16
CA VAL A 47 11.88 17.99 8.14
C VAL A 47 12.70 18.25 9.41
N VAL A 48 12.47 17.45 10.46
CA VAL A 48 13.11 17.62 11.76
C VAL A 48 13.75 16.31 12.20
N ASN A 49 15.03 16.15 11.90
CA ASN A 49 15.83 14.98 12.26
C ASN A 49 15.83 14.60 13.76
N ASN A 50 15.23 15.41 14.62
CA ASN A 50 15.09 15.20 16.05
C ASN A 50 13.63 14.99 16.49
N SER A 51 12.69 14.83 15.57
CA SER A 51 11.31 14.48 15.93
C SER A 51 11.26 13.12 16.63
N ASN A 52 10.24 12.89 17.45
CA ASN A 52 10.06 11.57 18.08
C ASN A 52 9.89 10.48 17.02
N ASN A 53 9.16 10.75 15.95
CA ASN A 53 8.95 9.80 14.86
C ASN A 53 10.27 9.35 14.20
N VAL A 54 11.21 10.28 13.98
CA VAL A 54 12.55 9.91 13.45
C VAL A 54 13.33 9.07 14.45
N LYS A 55 13.20 9.32 15.75
CA LYS A 55 13.86 8.50 16.77
C LYS A 55 13.28 7.09 16.80
N GLU A 56 11.96 6.96 16.77
CA GLU A 56 11.26 5.69 16.71
C GLU A 56 11.66 4.89 15.46
N ALA A 57 11.63 5.51 14.28
CA ALA A 57 12.07 4.87 13.05
C ALA A 57 13.54 4.44 13.07
N LYS A 58 14.43 5.25 13.69
CA LYS A 58 15.84 4.86 13.85
C LYS A 58 16.00 3.62 14.73
N GLU A 59 15.25 3.56 15.82
CA GLU A 59 15.29 2.42 16.75
C GLU A 59 14.68 1.19 16.10
N GLU A 60 13.52 1.32 15.48
CA GLU A 60 12.80 0.22 14.87
C GLU A 60 13.52 -0.40 13.68
N PHE A 61 13.99 0.43 12.76
CA PHE A 61 14.66 -0.01 11.54
C PHE A 61 16.20 -0.01 11.65
N ASN A 62 16.75 0.29 12.83
CA ASN A 62 18.18 0.37 13.11
C ASN A 62 18.92 1.31 12.14
N LEU A 63 18.39 2.49 11.90
CA LEU A 63 18.92 3.47 10.97
C LEU A 63 19.81 4.51 11.65
N THR A 64 20.92 4.86 10.99
CA THR A 64 21.78 5.98 11.36
C THR A 64 21.27 7.29 10.77
N ASN A 65 21.72 8.43 11.31
CA ASN A 65 21.41 9.75 10.74
C ASN A 65 21.84 9.87 9.27
N LEU A 66 22.99 9.29 8.93
CA LEU A 66 23.50 9.32 7.56
C LEU A 66 22.57 8.54 6.61
N GLN A 67 22.13 7.35 7.01
CA GLN A 67 21.19 6.56 6.22
C GLN A 67 19.86 7.30 6.00
N ILE A 68 19.33 7.98 7.02
CA ILE A 68 18.11 8.79 6.87
C ILE A 68 18.34 9.92 5.85
N THR A 69 19.46 10.64 5.93
CA THR A 69 19.77 11.69 4.95
C THR A 69 19.90 11.12 3.53
N ASP A 70 20.52 9.96 3.38
CA ASP A 70 20.67 9.30 2.08
C ASP A 70 19.32 8.82 1.53
N ILE A 71 18.43 8.30 2.39
CA ILE A 71 17.06 7.92 2.02
C ILE A 71 16.27 9.15 1.55
N GLN A 72 16.34 10.25 2.31
CA GLN A 72 15.65 11.49 1.95
C GLN A 72 16.12 12.03 0.60
N SER A 73 17.42 12.09 0.37
CA SER A 73 17.98 12.56 -0.90
C SER A 73 17.57 11.68 -2.08
N TRP A 74 17.53 10.35 -1.88
CA TRP A 74 17.06 9.40 -2.88
C TRP A 74 15.57 9.58 -3.15
N ALA A 75 14.76 9.74 -2.09
CA ALA A 75 13.32 9.92 -2.20
C ALA A 75 12.95 11.20 -2.94
N ASP A 76 13.63 12.33 -2.65
CA ASP A 76 13.41 13.60 -3.36
C ASP A 76 13.63 13.43 -4.86
N GLN A 77 14.71 12.75 -5.26
CA GLN A 77 14.97 12.46 -6.67
C GLN A 77 13.87 11.60 -7.29
N LYS A 78 13.50 10.48 -6.64
CA LYS A 78 12.49 9.55 -7.18
C LYS A 78 11.09 10.14 -7.21
N PHE A 79 10.78 11.05 -6.30
CA PHE A 79 9.53 11.78 -6.31
C PHE A 79 9.42 12.72 -7.51
N GLU A 80 10.49 13.47 -7.82
CA GLU A 80 10.54 14.31 -9.01
C GLU A 80 10.42 13.49 -10.31
N GLU A 81 10.94 12.26 -10.30
CA GLU A 81 10.78 11.29 -11.39
C GLU A 81 9.37 10.65 -11.43
N LYS A 82 8.48 10.94 -10.46
CA LYS A 82 7.15 10.34 -10.28
C LYS A 82 7.20 8.82 -10.11
N LYS A 83 8.25 8.31 -9.46
CA LYS A 83 8.49 6.88 -9.22
C LYS A 83 8.03 6.40 -7.86
N ILE A 84 7.79 7.33 -6.96
CA ILE A 84 7.27 7.08 -5.61
C ILE A 84 6.17 8.09 -5.31
N GLY A 85 5.27 7.70 -4.39
CA GLY A 85 4.32 8.62 -3.76
C GLY A 85 4.90 9.19 -2.46
N TRP A 86 4.15 10.04 -1.81
CA TRP A 86 4.54 10.63 -0.52
C TRP A 86 4.61 9.58 0.58
N ILE A 87 3.67 8.66 0.59
CA ILE A 87 3.57 7.65 1.63
C ILE A 87 3.59 6.28 0.97
N ASN A 88 4.57 5.46 1.37
CA ASN A 88 4.64 4.02 1.17
C ASN A 88 4.63 3.49 -0.28
N THR A 89 4.39 4.32 -1.30
CA THR A 89 4.11 3.85 -2.65
C THR A 89 5.32 3.87 -3.57
N PHE A 90 5.57 2.74 -4.24
CA PHE A 90 6.52 2.64 -5.35
C PHE A 90 5.75 2.37 -6.64
N SER A 91 6.06 3.10 -7.72
CA SER A 91 5.37 2.95 -9.00
C SER A 91 5.73 1.65 -9.73
N ASP A 92 6.93 1.15 -9.53
CA ASP A 92 7.38 -0.11 -10.12
C ASP A 92 8.28 -0.91 -9.18
N TYR A 93 8.42 -2.20 -9.47
CA TYR A 93 9.20 -3.13 -8.66
C TYR A 93 10.70 -2.82 -8.68
N GLU A 94 11.24 -2.32 -9.80
CA GLU A 94 12.65 -1.99 -9.93
C GLU A 94 13.05 -0.88 -8.96
N VAL A 95 12.22 0.15 -8.82
CA VAL A 95 12.44 1.26 -7.87
C VAL A 95 12.38 0.76 -6.43
N LEU A 96 11.41 -0.09 -6.10
CA LEU A 96 11.33 -0.71 -4.79
C LEU A 96 12.56 -1.59 -4.51
N SER A 97 12.97 -2.41 -5.48
CA SER A 97 14.14 -3.28 -5.36
C SER A 97 15.44 -2.48 -5.22
N GLU A 98 15.58 -1.37 -5.94
CA GLU A 98 16.70 -0.43 -5.76
C GLU A 98 16.74 0.10 -4.32
N TYR A 99 15.61 0.59 -3.81
CA TYR A 99 15.47 1.09 -2.44
C TYR A 99 15.84 0.04 -1.40
N LYS A 100 15.22 -1.12 -1.47
CA LYS A 100 15.47 -2.23 -0.55
C LYS A 100 16.94 -2.63 -0.55
N ASN A 101 17.53 -2.84 -1.71
CA ASN A 101 18.92 -3.28 -1.83
C ASN A 101 19.91 -2.22 -1.35
N LYS A 102 19.60 -0.94 -1.52
CA LYS A 102 20.47 0.17 -1.10
C LYS A 102 20.42 0.42 0.39
N PHE A 103 19.24 0.38 1.00
CA PHE A 103 19.03 0.84 2.38
C PHE A 103 18.68 -0.28 3.36
N PHE A 104 18.09 -1.38 2.88
CA PHE A 104 17.55 -2.46 3.70
C PHE A 104 17.96 -3.86 3.22
N ASN A 105 19.16 -4.01 2.70
CA ASN A 105 19.65 -5.27 2.13
C ASN A 105 19.76 -6.44 3.13
N ASN A 106 19.83 -6.14 4.42
CA ASN A 106 19.97 -7.13 5.49
C ASN A 106 18.64 -7.48 6.20
N VAL A 107 17.55 -6.85 5.80
CA VAL A 107 16.22 -7.09 6.39
C VAL A 107 15.70 -8.46 5.96
N GLN A 108 15.19 -9.23 6.92
CA GLN A 108 14.64 -10.57 6.68
C GLN A 108 13.13 -10.65 6.91
N ASP A 109 12.58 -9.79 7.78
CA ASP A 109 11.16 -9.79 8.16
C ASP A 109 10.41 -8.70 7.39
N TYR A 110 10.14 -8.99 6.12
CA TYR A 110 9.40 -8.08 5.24
C TYR A 110 8.52 -8.83 4.25
N LEU A 111 7.57 -8.10 3.68
CA LEU A 111 6.83 -8.48 2.49
C LEU A 111 6.86 -7.37 1.45
N ILE A 112 6.78 -7.78 0.20
CA ILE A 112 6.46 -6.87 -0.90
C ILE A 112 5.08 -7.23 -1.41
N LEU A 113 4.17 -6.26 -1.37
CA LEU A 113 2.82 -6.39 -1.88
C LEU A 113 2.63 -5.44 -3.06
N SER A 114 1.70 -5.79 -3.96
CA SER A 114 1.13 -4.84 -4.92
C SER A 114 -0.37 -4.77 -4.74
N ILE A 115 -0.93 -3.58 -4.96
CA ILE A 115 -2.37 -3.37 -5.08
C ILE A 115 -2.73 -3.11 -6.53
N ASN A 116 -3.84 -3.73 -6.95
CA ASN A 116 -4.30 -3.68 -8.33
C ASN A 116 -5.80 -3.33 -8.34
N PHE A 117 -6.16 -2.30 -9.09
CA PHE A 117 -7.50 -1.77 -9.17
C PHE A 117 -8.26 -2.40 -10.32
N PRO A 118 -9.51 -2.87 -10.14
CA PRO A 118 -10.38 -3.15 -11.25
C PRO A 118 -10.65 -1.88 -12.07
N GLU A 119 -11.03 -2.02 -13.33
CA GLU A 119 -11.16 -0.89 -14.26
C GLU A 119 -12.13 0.19 -13.78
N THR A 120 -13.23 -0.20 -13.14
CA THR A 120 -14.20 0.73 -12.55
C THR A 120 -13.57 1.54 -11.44
N GLU A 121 -13.03 0.88 -10.42
CA GLU A 121 -12.38 1.52 -9.27
C GLU A 121 -11.21 2.43 -9.68
N LYS A 122 -10.43 2.00 -10.70
CA LYS A 122 -9.38 2.84 -11.28
C LYS A 122 -9.96 4.14 -11.84
N ASN A 123 -11.07 4.08 -12.55
CA ASN A 123 -11.67 5.28 -13.14
C ASN A 123 -12.23 6.19 -12.06
N ASP A 124 -12.91 5.62 -11.06
CA ASP A 124 -13.48 6.36 -9.94
C ASP A 124 -12.38 7.06 -9.13
N LEU A 125 -11.25 6.40 -8.88
CA LEU A 125 -10.10 7.02 -8.21
C LEU A 125 -9.51 8.17 -9.04
N LEU A 126 -9.39 8.03 -10.35
CA LEU A 126 -8.88 9.07 -11.23
C LEU A 126 -9.81 10.28 -11.33
N GLU A 127 -11.12 10.08 -11.18
CA GLU A 127 -12.12 11.16 -11.14
C GLU A 127 -12.09 11.88 -9.79
N GLU A 128 -11.96 11.14 -8.68
CA GLU A 128 -11.90 11.69 -7.33
C GLU A 128 -10.62 12.52 -7.11
N PHE A 129 -9.47 11.96 -7.47
CA PHE A 129 -8.18 12.61 -7.30
C PHE A 129 -7.69 13.29 -8.59
N ILE A 130 -8.22 14.47 -8.91
CA ILE A 130 -7.72 15.28 -10.03
C ILE A 130 -6.39 15.94 -9.61
N ILE A 131 -5.30 15.24 -9.87
CA ILE A 131 -3.95 15.75 -9.56
C ILE A 131 -3.53 16.78 -10.59
N LYS A 132 -3.65 18.06 -10.23
CA LYS A 132 -3.29 19.19 -11.08
C LYS A 132 -1.87 19.70 -10.86
N GLU A 133 -1.27 19.41 -9.71
CA GLU A 133 0.00 19.98 -9.27
C GLU A 133 0.97 18.89 -8.77
N LYS A 134 2.28 19.20 -8.85
CA LYS A 134 3.31 18.42 -8.21
C LYS A 134 3.16 18.48 -6.69
N GLY A 135 3.44 17.40 -6.00
CA GLY A 135 3.48 17.37 -4.53
C GLY A 135 2.26 16.73 -3.88
N ILE A 136 1.40 16.04 -4.62
CA ILE A 136 0.33 15.23 -4.06
C ILE A 136 0.84 13.83 -3.75
N GLY A 137 0.58 13.36 -2.53
CA GLY A 137 1.16 12.11 -2.01
C GLY A 137 0.82 10.86 -2.80
N ALA A 138 -0.40 10.77 -3.32
CA ALA A 138 -0.85 9.65 -4.15
C ALA A 138 -0.24 9.61 -5.57
N ILE A 139 0.69 10.49 -5.92
CA ILE A 139 1.13 10.68 -7.30
C ILE A 139 1.69 9.40 -7.94
N GLY A 140 2.40 8.55 -7.19
CA GLY A 140 2.95 7.28 -7.68
C GLY A 140 1.84 6.32 -8.11
N LEU A 141 0.82 6.16 -7.29
CA LEU A 141 -0.38 5.38 -7.54
C LEU A 141 -1.16 5.95 -8.73
N TRP A 142 -1.47 7.24 -8.69
CA TRP A 142 -2.22 7.95 -9.71
C TRP A 142 -1.56 7.87 -11.09
N GLU A 143 -0.25 8.01 -11.16
CA GLU A 143 0.52 7.91 -12.42
C GLU A 143 0.38 6.53 -13.07
N ASN A 144 0.44 5.45 -12.28
CA ASN A 144 0.26 4.10 -12.81
C ASN A 144 -1.15 3.88 -13.36
N LEU A 145 -2.16 4.30 -12.61
CA LEU A 145 -3.56 4.17 -13.02
C LEU A 145 -3.87 5.04 -14.24
N ASN A 146 -3.37 6.28 -14.27
CA ASN A 146 -3.53 7.19 -15.41
C ASN A 146 -2.83 6.69 -16.68
N LYS A 147 -1.70 6.01 -16.54
CA LYS A 147 -0.98 5.35 -17.65
C LYS A 147 -1.58 4.00 -18.04
N HIS A 148 -2.61 3.55 -17.33
CA HIS A 148 -3.25 2.25 -17.55
C HIS A 148 -2.26 1.07 -17.49
N ILE A 149 -1.30 1.12 -16.53
CA ILE A 149 -0.34 0.03 -16.36
C ILE A 149 -1.12 -1.24 -15.99
N PRO A 150 -1.06 -2.31 -16.77
CA PRO A 150 -1.78 -3.54 -16.45
C PRO A 150 -1.17 -4.22 -15.21
N GLU A 151 -1.99 -5.01 -14.49
CA GLU A 151 -1.44 -5.89 -13.45
C GLU A 151 -0.40 -6.86 -14.02
N VAL A 152 0.61 -7.17 -13.26
CA VAL A 152 1.58 -8.20 -13.62
C VAL A 152 0.96 -9.58 -13.39
N THR A 153 0.98 -10.43 -14.41
CA THR A 153 0.31 -11.75 -14.41
C THR A 153 1.28 -12.93 -14.43
N ASP A 154 2.58 -12.68 -14.29
CA ASP A 154 3.58 -13.74 -14.23
C ASP A 154 3.59 -14.45 -12.86
N GLU A 155 4.32 -15.57 -12.77
CA GLU A 155 4.40 -16.39 -11.56
C GLU A 155 5.08 -15.71 -10.36
N SER A 156 5.70 -14.56 -10.56
CA SER A 156 6.36 -13.81 -9.50
C SER A 156 5.40 -12.98 -8.65
N GLU A 157 4.15 -12.78 -9.09
CA GLU A 157 3.13 -12.03 -8.38
C GLU A 157 1.88 -12.88 -8.15
N VAL A 158 1.72 -13.35 -6.94
CA VAL A 158 0.63 -14.25 -6.55
C VAL A 158 -0.51 -13.46 -5.91
N GLY A 159 -1.71 -13.57 -6.47
CA GLY A 159 -2.92 -13.01 -5.84
C GLY A 159 -3.21 -13.69 -4.51
N ILE A 160 -3.41 -12.93 -3.45
CA ILE A 160 -3.64 -13.44 -2.10
C ILE A 160 -5.00 -13.05 -1.52
N GLY A 161 -5.77 -12.22 -2.20
CA GLY A 161 -7.10 -11.79 -1.80
C GLY A 161 -7.38 -10.35 -2.20
N TYR A 162 -8.40 -9.77 -1.57
CA TYR A 162 -8.87 -8.43 -1.84
C TYR A 162 -8.96 -7.61 -0.55
N ASP A 163 -8.76 -6.30 -0.66
CA ASP A 163 -8.91 -5.35 0.44
C ASP A 163 -9.91 -4.26 0.04
N LEU A 164 -10.59 -3.68 1.02
CA LEU A 164 -11.32 -2.43 0.90
C LEU A 164 -10.44 -1.35 1.51
N ILE A 165 -9.98 -0.42 0.69
CA ILE A 165 -9.05 0.62 1.10
C ILE A 165 -9.67 2.00 0.97
N GLY A 166 -9.57 2.79 2.03
CA GLY A 166 -9.86 4.22 2.01
C GLY A 166 -8.59 4.99 1.67
N VAL A 167 -8.62 5.78 0.61
CA VAL A 167 -7.44 6.48 0.09
C VAL A 167 -7.48 7.94 0.45
N GLU A 168 -6.46 8.42 1.18
CA GLU A 168 -6.25 9.83 1.43
C GLU A 168 -5.54 10.54 0.28
N LEU A 169 -5.73 11.86 0.18
CA LEU A 169 -5.02 12.70 -0.78
C LEU A 169 -3.49 12.67 -0.56
N SER A 170 -3.06 12.41 0.66
CA SER A 170 -1.66 12.17 1.04
C SER A 170 -1.07 10.92 0.38
N GLY A 171 -1.91 9.97 -0.03
CA GLY A 171 -1.54 8.66 -0.53
C GLY A 171 -1.49 7.59 0.57
N ASP A 172 -1.88 7.93 1.79
CA ASP A 172 -2.06 6.95 2.86
C ASP A 172 -3.34 6.13 2.66
N PHE A 173 -3.38 4.95 3.27
CA PHE A 173 -4.49 4.03 3.13
C PHE A 173 -5.03 3.59 4.48
N HIS A 174 -6.35 3.65 4.59
CA HIS A 174 -7.08 2.89 5.57
C HIS A 174 -7.47 1.54 4.98
N THR A 175 -7.64 0.52 5.80
CA THR A 175 -8.27 -0.74 5.43
C THR A 175 -9.54 -0.92 6.25
N PHE A 176 -10.48 -1.73 5.79
CA PHE A 176 -11.69 -2.03 6.57
C PHE A 176 -11.39 -2.56 7.98
N HIS A 177 -10.20 -3.12 8.21
CA HIS A 177 -9.75 -3.55 9.52
C HIS A 177 -9.50 -2.39 10.49
N CYS A 178 -9.13 -1.20 10.01
CA CYS A 178 -8.90 -0.03 10.87
C CYS A 178 -10.16 0.36 11.65
N HIS A 179 -11.33 0.02 11.12
CA HIS A 179 -12.64 0.28 11.72
C HIS A 179 -13.28 -0.97 12.36
N ASP A 180 -12.53 -2.06 12.49
CA ASP A 180 -13.01 -3.35 13.06
C ASP A 180 -14.22 -3.94 12.30
N LEU A 181 -14.29 -3.72 10.99
CA LEU A 181 -15.47 -4.03 10.16
C LEU A 181 -15.51 -5.47 9.61
N ALA A 182 -14.51 -6.29 9.88
CA ALA A 182 -14.44 -7.64 9.31
C ALA A 182 -15.70 -8.46 9.60
N ASP A 183 -16.14 -8.50 10.87
CA ASP A 183 -17.31 -9.27 11.27
C ASP A 183 -18.61 -8.72 10.68
N GLU A 184 -18.71 -7.40 10.53
CA GLU A 184 -19.86 -6.75 9.92
C GLU A 184 -19.96 -7.05 8.43
N LEU A 185 -18.86 -6.94 7.70
CA LEU A 185 -18.81 -7.26 6.27
C LEU A 185 -19.12 -8.74 6.02
N ILE A 186 -18.61 -9.65 6.85
CA ILE A 186 -18.94 -11.08 6.78
C ILE A 186 -20.45 -11.29 6.92
N GLN A 187 -21.07 -10.70 7.93
CA GLN A 187 -22.50 -10.88 8.20
C GLN A 187 -23.39 -10.23 7.14
N LYS A 188 -23.04 -9.02 6.71
CA LYS A 188 -23.87 -8.22 5.80
C LYS A 188 -23.80 -8.70 4.36
N PHE A 189 -22.60 -9.07 3.91
CA PHE A 189 -22.35 -9.41 2.49
C PHE A 189 -22.06 -10.90 2.27
N ASN A 190 -22.08 -11.72 3.34
CA ASN A 190 -21.79 -13.15 3.27
C ASN A 190 -20.45 -13.46 2.59
N ILE A 191 -19.42 -12.68 2.95
CA ILE A 191 -18.06 -12.86 2.46
C ILE A 191 -17.24 -13.75 3.39
N GLU A 192 -16.11 -14.23 2.92
CA GLU A 192 -15.13 -14.97 3.70
C GLU A 192 -13.82 -14.18 3.79
N ILE A 193 -13.24 -14.11 4.98
CA ILE A 193 -11.88 -13.61 5.20
C ILE A 193 -10.92 -14.78 5.19
N ASN A 194 -9.93 -14.73 4.31
CA ASN A 194 -8.97 -15.80 4.12
C ASN A 194 -7.82 -15.78 5.15
N GLN A 195 -6.89 -16.70 5.02
CA GLN A 195 -5.73 -16.86 5.92
C GLN A 195 -4.76 -15.65 5.92
N TYR A 196 -4.88 -14.74 4.97
CA TYR A 196 -4.09 -13.51 4.88
C TYR A 196 -4.81 -12.30 5.50
N GLY A 197 -5.96 -12.51 6.11
CA GLY A 197 -6.81 -11.44 6.63
C GLY A 197 -7.49 -10.59 5.55
N LEU A 198 -7.61 -11.11 4.33
CA LEU A 198 -8.18 -10.43 3.19
C LEU A 198 -9.50 -11.07 2.76
N ILE A 199 -10.33 -10.33 2.05
CA ILE A 199 -11.55 -10.84 1.43
C ILE A 199 -11.16 -11.91 0.41
N ALA A 200 -11.81 -13.09 0.48
CA ALA A 200 -11.39 -14.27 -0.28
C ALA A 200 -11.80 -14.21 -1.77
N SER A 201 -12.91 -13.55 -2.10
CA SER A 201 -13.44 -13.47 -3.45
C SER A 201 -13.87 -12.04 -3.83
N GLU A 202 -14.09 -11.83 -5.11
CA GLU A 202 -14.63 -10.56 -5.65
C GLU A 202 -16.17 -10.52 -5.67
N ASP A 203 -16.83 -11.44 -4.96
CA ASP A 203 -18.28 -11.43 -4.88
C ASP A 203 -18.76 -10.23 -4.05
N ASN A 204 -19.84 -9.60 -4.48
CA ASN A 204 -20.49 -8.47 -3.80
C ASN A 204 -19.61 -7.22 -3.61
N TRP A 205 -18.49 -7.09 -4.33
CA TRP A 205 -17.56 -5.97 -4.12
C TRP A 205 -18.21 -4.59 -4.33
N GLU A 206 -19.09 -4.43 -5.33
CA GLU A 206 -19.78 -3.17 -5.61
C GLU A 206 -20.63 -2.72 -4.42
N GLN A 207 -21.38 -3.66 -3.82
CA GLN A 207 -22.20 -3.38 -2.64
C GLN A 207 -21.33 -3.05 -1.40
N MET A 208 -20.15 -3.66 -1.28
CA MET A 208 -19.23 -3.35 -0.20
C MET A 208 -18.64 -1.95 -0.36
N VAL A 209 -18.24 -1.56 -1.58
CA VAL A 209 -17.74 -0.21 -1.87
C VAL A 209 -18.81 0.84 -1.63
N GLU A 210 -20.05 0.61 -2.13
CA GLU A 210 -21.19 1.49 -1.86
C GLU A 210 -21.42 1.67 -0.35
N TYR A 211 -21.35 0.58 0.40
CA TYR A 211 -21.52 0.60 1.85
C TYR A 211 -20.41 1.42 2.55
N MET A 212 -19.15 1.25 2.15
CA MET A 212 -18.03 1.98 2.72
C MET A 212 -18.09 3.49 2.41
N ASN A 213 -18.58 3.86 1.25
CA ASN A 213 -18.73 5.26 0.81
C ASN A 213 -20.03 5.94 1.28
N PHE A 214 -20.91 5.22 1.99
CA PHE A 214 -22.15 5.81 2.48
C PHE A 214 -21.91 6.67 3.72
N GLU A 215 -22.02 7.99 3.60
CA GLU A 215 -21.68 8.97 4.64
C GLU A 215 -22.31 8.72 6.01
N GLU A 216 -23.55 8.20 6.04
CA GLU A 216 -24.28 7.93 7.30
C GLU A 216 -23.65 6.80 8.13
N ASN A 217 -22.80 5.96 7.56
CA ASN A 217 -22.11 4.89 8.28
C ASN A 217 -20.97 5.40 9.15
N GLY A 218 -20.52 6.64 8.94
CA GLY A 218 -19.57 7.32 9.82
C GLY A 218 -18.14 6.75 9.79
N PHE A 219 -17.75 6.09 8.68
CA PHE A 219 -16.39 5.66 8.45
C PHE A 219 -15.48 6.86 8.14
N GLU A 220 -14.17 6.60 8.00
CA GLU A 220 -13.21 7.62 7.60
C GLU A 220 -13.75 8.37 6.36
N PRO A 221 -13.79 9.72 6.38
CA PRO A 221 -14.38 10.52 5.29
C PRO A 221 -13.41 10.62 4.09
N VAL A 222 -13.03 9.49 3.56
CA VAL A 222 -12.18 9.31 2.38
C VAL A 222 -12.89 8.40 1.38
N PRO A 223 -12.60 8.49 0.08
CA PRO A 223 -13.16 7.56 -0.90
C PRO A 223 -12.59 6.16 -0.69
N TRP A 224 -13.48 5.17 -0.69
CA TRP A 224 -13.16 3.76 -0.50
C TRP A 224 -13.21 3.02 -1.82
N PHE A 225 -12.26 2.11 -2.01
CA PHE A 225 -12.08 1.33 -3.23
C PHE A 225 -11.85 -0.13 -2.91
N PHE A 226 -12.30 -1.01 -3.81
CA PHE A 226 -11.98 -2.43 -3.79
C PHE A 226 -10.74 -2.71 -4.61
N VAL A 227 -9.75 -3.39 -4.02
CA VAL A 227 -8.48 -3.69 -4.68
C VAL A 227 -8.08 -5.14 -4.52
N LYS A 228 -7.42 -5.68 -5.53
CA LYS A 228 -6.76 -6.98 -5.48
C LYS A 228 -5.37 -6.82 -4.91
N VAL A 229 -5.05 -7.61 -3.89
CA VAL A 229 -3.72 -7.65 -3.26
C VAL A 229 -2.93 -8.84 -3.81
N LYS A 230 -1.69 -8.59 -4.20
CA LYS A 230 -0.77 -9.64 -4.65
C LYS A 230 0.51 -9.58 -3.84
N MET A 231 1.07 -10.76 -3.58
CA MET A 231 2.36 -10.92 -2.90
C MET A 231 3.45 -11.21 -3.94
N ILE A 232 4.59 -10.56 -3.79
CA ILE A 232 5.72 -10.69 -4.70
C ILE A 232 6.67 -11.78 -4.20
N ASP A 233 6.91 -12.79 -5.04
CA ASP A 233 7.98 -13.77 -4.84
C ASP A 233 9.26 -13.29 -5.56
N GLU A 234 10.14 -12.64 -4.81
CA GLU A 234 11.38 -12.09 -5.36
C GLU A 234 12.29 -13.15 -6.02
N LYS A 235 12.18 -14.42 -5.61
CA LYS A 235 12.97 -15.50 -6.19
C LYS A 235 12.56 -15.84 -7.61
N LYS A 236 11.31 -15.48 -7.96
CA LYS A 236 10.74 -15.72 -9.30
C LYS A 236 10.79 -14.48 -10.19
N LYS A 237 11.06 -13.30 -9.63
CA LYS A 237 11.23 -12.09 -10.45
C LYS A 237 12.43 -12.27 -11.38
N PRO A 238 12.25 -12.03 -12.69
CA PRO A 238 13.37 -12.11 -13.62
C PRO A 238 14.43 -11.09 -13.22
N LEU A 239 15.68 -11.54 -13.10
CA LEU A 239 16.81 -10.64 -12.96
C LEU A 239 16.90 -9.81 -14.24
N HIS A 240 16.44 -8.58 -14.21
CA HIS A 240 16.77 -7.66 -15.28
C HIS A 240 18.29 -7.43 -15.26
N ASN A 241 19.00 -8.18 -16.14
CA ASN A 241 20.40 -7.90 -16.42
C ASN A 241 20.48 -6.43 -16.86
N LYS A 242 21.11 -5.59 -16.05
CA LYS A 242 21.50 -4.25 -16.46
C LYS A 242 22.37 -4.42 -17.71
N ALA A 243 21.81 -4.05 -18.86
CA ALA A 243 22.57 -3.91 -20.10
C ALA A 243 23.43 -2.63 -20.00
#